data_6bb45c2bf21d086dd0586641fda0dd31
#
_entry.id   6bb45c2bf21d086dd0586641fda0dd31
#
_cell.length_a   1.000
_cell.length_b   1.000
_cell.length_c   1.000
_cell.angle_alpha   90.00
_cell.angle_beta   90.00
_cell.angle_gamma   90.00
#
_symmetry.space_group_name_H-M   'P 1'
#
loop_
_entity.id
_entity.type
_entity.pdbx_description
1 polymer ?
#
loop_
_entity_poly.entity_id
_entity_poly.type
_entity_poly.pdbx_seq_one_letter_code
_entity_poly.pdbx_strand_id
1 'polypeptide(L)'
;MRKISILGSTGSIGTQTLEVVENLGDIRVAAITGNKNITLLEKQARKFQPELVAVMDAENAKALQSRLSDTKIRIVSGMDGLVEAATYEDVDTVVTSVVGNVGLQPTFAAIRAGKNIALANKETLVSAGQLVMDFAKQHHVRIYPVDSEHSAIFQSLQGNAGNRISRILLTASGGPFRGKKREELEHVTAADALAHPNWHMGKKITIDSATLMNKGLEVMEAKWLFDVDVDQIEVLVHPQSIVHSAVEYEDGAIIAQMGEPDMRIPIQYALTYPKRMQSPFPRIDFSVRSHLTFEKPDLDTFRCLSLAYCALKTGGTMPAVLNGANEIAVARFLKGELTFLQIPSLIERTMDAYTVKYKYTLEDLLEADAWARAYAQSVRF
;
A
#
# COMPACT_ATOMS: atom_id res chain seq x y z
N MET A 1 -4.60 -10.02 25.62
CA MET A 1 -4.92 -8.80 24.85
C MET A 1 -3.86 -8.66 23.79
N ARG A 2 -4.23 -8.59 22.52
CA ARG A 2 -3.25 -8.40 21.41
C ARG A 2 -2.63 -7.02 21.52
N LYS A 3 -1.33 -6.92 21.21
CA LYS A 3 -0.63 -5.63 21.17
C LYS A 3 -0.14 -5.35 19.76
N ILE A 4 -0.34 -4.13 19.29
CA ILE A 4 0.09 -3.71 17.96
C ILE A 4 0.97 -2.47 18.01
N SER A 5 1.83 -2.36 17.00
CA SER A 5 2.52 -1.12 16.63
C SER A 5 1.95 -0.60 15.31
N ILE A 6 1.82 0.73 15.17
CA ILE A 6 1.29 1.36 13.96
C ILE A 6 2.35 2.30 13.40
N LEU A 7 2.97 1.92 12.29
CA LEU A 7 3.90 2.77 11.57
C LEU A 7 3.12 3.70 10.64
N GLY A 8 3.12 5.01 10.94
CA GLY A 8 2.36 6.01 10.19
C GLY A 8 0.93 6.23 10.70
N SER A 9 0.74 6.30 12.01
CA SER A 9 -0.59 6.43 12.66
C SER A 9 -1.38 7.68 12.27
N THR A 10 -0.71 8.74 11.80
CA THR A 10 -1.34 10.00 11.40
C THR A 10 -1.79 10.02 9.93
N GLY A 11 -1.47 8.97 9.17
CA GLY A 11 -1.93 8.77 7.79
C GLY A 11 -3.37 8.24 7.72
N SER A 12 -3.92 8.13 6.50
CA SER A 12 -5.28 7.64 6.29
C SER A 12 -5.51 6.23 6.85
N ILE A 13 -4.62 5.29 6.57
CA ILE A 13 -4.71 3.92 7.10
C ILE A 13 -4.46 3.88 8.60
N GLY A 14 -3.48 4.64 9.09
CA GLY A 14 -3.16 4.67 10.52
C GLY A 14 -4.31 5.20 11.37
N THR A 15 -5.00 6.28 10.95
CA THR A 15 -6.18 6.81 11.64
C THR A 15 -7.33 5.81 11.64
N GLN A 16 -7.62 5.18 10.52
CA GLN A 16 -8.64 4.14 10.42
C GLN A 16 -8.29 2.88 11.22
N THR A 17 -6.99 2.55 11.33
CA THR A 17 -6.53 1.47 12.22
C THR A 17 -6.87 1.79 13.69
N LEU A 18 -6.65 3.01 14.13
CA LEU A 18 -6.99 3.43 15.49
C LEU A 18 -8.51 3.42 15.74
N GLU A 19 -9.34 3.78 14.74
CA GLU A 19 -10.80 3.63 14.82
C GLU A 19 -11.21 2.16 14.98
N VAL A 20 -10.61 1.27 14.21
CA VAL A 20 -10.85 -0.19 14.31
C VAL A 20 -10.46 -0.71 15.70
N VAL A 21 -9.30 -0.31 16.22
CA VAL A 21 -8.84 -0.68 17.56
C VAL A 21 -9.82 -0.21 18.63
N GLU A 22 -10.31 1.00 18.53
CA GLU A 22 -11.30 1.55 19.45
C GLU A 22 -12.62 0.76 19.43
N ASN A 23 -13.10 0.39 18.26
CA ASN A 23 -14.32 -0.40 18.10
C ASN A 23 -14.18 -1.83 18.61
N LEU A 24 -13.01 -2.44 18.45
CA LEU A 24 -12.77 -3.82 18.93
C LEU A 24 -12.59 -3.89 20.46
N GLY A 25 -11.94 -2.90 21.07
CA GLY A 25 -11.77 -2.77 22.52
C GLY A 25 -10.82 -3.77 23.19
N ASP A 26 -10.35 -4.78 22.47
CA ASP A 26 -9.49 -5.85 22.98
C ASP A 26 -8.04 -5.81 22.43
N ILE A 27 -7.69 -4.76 21.69
CA ILE A 27 -6.36 -4.54 21.13
C ILE A 27 -5.71 -3.33 21.81
N ARG A 28 -4.48 -3.48 22.27
CA ARG A 28 -3.66 -2.40 22.82
C ARG A 28 -2.68 -1.87 21.78
N VAL A 29 -2.58 -0.56 21.69
CA VAL A 29 -1.58 0.12 20.87
C VAL A 29 -0.33 0.35 21.74
N ALA A 30 0.76 -0.36 21.45
CA ALA A 30 2.01 -0.25 22.21
C ALA A 30 2.94 0.83 21.64
N ALA A 31 2.96 0.99 20.33
CA ALA A 31 3.77 2.03 19.69
C ALA A 31 3.02 2.65 18.50
N ILE A 32 3.23 3.96 18.30
CA ILE A 32 2.75 4.69 17.12
C ILE A 32 3.87 5.52 16.52
N THR A 33 3.80 5.76 15.22
CA THR A 33 4.78 6.63 14.58
C THR A 33 4.14 7.69 13.70
N GLY A 34 4.84 8.80 13.52
CA GLY A 34 4.42 9.90 12.65
C GLY A 34 5.61 10.67 12.10
N ASN A 35 5.33 11.76 11.36
CA ASN A 35 6.36 12.63 10.82
C ASN A 35 6.04 14.11 11.09
N LYS A 36 5.23 14.75 10.22
CA LYS A 36 4.98 16.21 10.28
C LYS A 36 3.79 16.58 11.14
N ASN A 37 2.76 15.74 11.20
CA ASN A 37 1.52 16.06 11.91
C ASN A 37 1.59 15.71 13.40
N ILE A 38 2.46 16.40 14.13
CA ILE A 38 2.66 16.17 15.57
C ILE A 38 1.44 16.53 16.41
N THR A 39 0.56 17.43 15.94
CA THR A 39 -0.68 17.78 16.64
C THR A 39 -1.67 16.60 16.67
N LEU A 40 -1.83 15.89 15.54
CA LEU A 40 -2.64 14.68 15.51
C LEU A 40 -1.97 13.56 16.30
N LEU A 41 -0.63 13.43 16.17
CA LEU A 41 0.15 12.41 16.87
C LEU A 41 0.04 12.57 18.40
N GLU A 42 0.07 13.81 18.91
CA GLU A 42 -0.17 14.12 20.33
C GLU A 42 -1.57 13.67 20.77
N LYS A 43 -2.62 14.01 19.99
CA LYS A 43 -4.00 13.59 20.31
C LYS A 43 -4.11 12.06 20.36
N GLN A 44 -3.50 11.36 19.40
CA GLN A 44 -3.47 9.89 19.37
C GLN A 44 -2.71 9.32 20.58
N ALA A 45 -1.54 9.88 20.88
CA ALA A 45 -0.74 9.46 22.04
C ALA A 45 -1.49 9.65 23.37
N ARG A 46 -2.16 10.77 23.57
CA ARG A 46 -2.97 11.02 24.77
C ARG A 46 -4.19 10.09 24.88
N LYS A 47 -4.81 9.75 23.73
CA LYS A 47 -6.00 8.88 23.71
C LYS A 47 -5.65 7.40 23.92
N PHE A 48 -4.67 6.88 23.21
CA PHE A 48 -4.33 5.47 23.19
C PHE A 48 -3.23 5.07 24.19
N GLN A 49 -2.54 6.05 24.79
CA GLN A 49 -1.49 5.86 25.80
C GLN A 49 -0.46 4.78 25.41
N PRO A 50 0.17 4.90 24.21
CA PRO A 50 1.24 3.96 23.83
C PRO A 50 2.44 4.11 24.75
N GLU A 51 3.27 3.08 24.85
CA GLU A 51 4.54 3.13 25.58
C GLU A 51 5.61 3.91 24.79
N LEU A 52 5.52 3.89 23.44
CA LEU A 52 6.51 4.48 22.55
C LEU A 52 5.83 5.30 21.42
N VAL A 53 6.37 6.48 21.17
CA VAL A 53 6.05 7.27 19.96
C VAL A 53 7.34 7.59 19.22
N ALA A 54 7.40 7.24 17.93
CA ALA A 54 8.53 7.59 17.08
C ALA A 54 8.12 8.67 16.07
N VAL A 55 8.99 9.68 15.91
CA VAL A 55 8.79 10.77 14.96
C VAL A 55 9.97 10.79 13.99
N MET A 56 9.71 10.71 12.69
CA MET A 56 10.78 10.63 11.70
C MET A 56 11.67 11.87 11.71
N ASP A 57 11.09 13.05 11.89
CA ASP A 57 11.80 14.31 11.98
C ASP A 57 12.24 14.62 13.43
N ALA A 58 13.52 14.88 13.64
CA ALA A 58 14.08 15.06 14.98
C ALA A 58 13.60 16.35 15.69
N GLU A 59 13.35 17.43 14.95
CA GLU A 59 12.86 18.69 15.53
C GLU A 59 11.39 18.51 15.97
N ASN A 60 10.58 17.83 15.16
CA ASN A 60 9.20 17.48 15.51
C ASN A 60 9.17 16.53 16.72
N ALA A 61 10.13 15.61 16.85
CA ALA A 61 10.26 14.73 18.03
C ALA A 61 10.49 15.53 19.31
N LYS A 62 11.44 16.47 19.30
CA LYS A 62 11.69 17.37 20.44
C LYS A 62 10.46 18.20 20.81
N ALA A 63 9.78 18.76 19.79
CA ALA A 63 8.54 19.50 20.01
C ALA A 63 7.45 18.65 20.64
N LEU A 64 7.28 17.39 20.16
CA LEU A 64 6.31 16.45 20.71
C LEU A 64 6.68 16.02 22.14
N GLN A 65 7.96 15.78 22.43
CA GLN A 65 8.45 15.46 23.77
C GLN A 65 8.09 16.55 24.78
N SER A 66 8.25 17.82 24.40
CA SER A 66 7.85 18.95 25.26
C SER A 66 6.34 18.97 25.51
N ARG A 67 5.52 18.67 24.49
CA ARG A 67 4.05 18.63 24.60
C ARG A 67 3.54 17.48 25.47
N LEU A 68 4.23 16.33 25.47
CA LEU A 68 3.88 15.13 26.21
C LEU A 68 4.68 14.94 27.51
N SER A 69 5.33 16.02 28.00
CA SER A 69 6.16 15.99 29.22
C SER A 69 5.39 15.61 30.48
N ASP A 70 4.07 15.74 30.48
CA ASP A 70 3.13 15.33 31.53
C ASP A 70 2.76 13.83 31.49
N THR A 71 3.29 13.08 30.51
CA THR A 71 3.02 11.66 30.32
C THR A 71 4.29 10.80 30.57
N LYS A 72 4.10 9.47 30.63
CA LYS A 72 5.22 8.51 30.70
C LYS A 72 5.61 7.96 29.33
N ILE A 73 5.08 8.53 28.26
CA ILE A 73 5.29 8.05 26.90
C ILE A 73 6.72 8.39 26.48
N ARG A 74 7.46 7.40 26.01
CA ARG A 74 8.82 7.59 25.50
C ARG A 74 8.77 8.08 24.05
N ILE A 75 9.52 9.14 23.77
CA ILE A 75 9.60 9.74 22.43
C ILE A 75 10.99 9.45 21.84
N VAL A 76 11.01 8.93 20.61
CA VAL A 76 12.24 8.65 19.85
C VAL A 76 12.14 9.25 18.45
N SER A 77 13.25 9.32 17.71
CA SER A 77 13.24 9.95 16.38
C SER A 77 14.05 9.19 15.33
N GLY A 78 13.80 9.55 14.07
CA GLY A 78 14.52 9.02 12.91
C GLY A 78 14.18 7.58 12.56
N MET A 79 14.99 7.00 11.68
CA MET A 79 14.81 5.61 11.23
C MET A 79 14.98 4.62 12.38
N ASP A 80 15.94 4.84 13.26
CA ASP A 80 16.15 4.00 14.45
C ASP A 80 14.91 3.99 15.34
N GLY A 81 14.25 5.13 15.51
CA GLY A 81 12.97 5.22 16.23
C GLY A 81 11.84 4.44 15.56
N LEU A 82 11.76 4.46 14.20
CA LEU A 82 10.80 3.66 13.46
C LEU A 82 11.08 2.16 13.61
N VAL A 83 12.33 1.76 13.53
CA VAL A 83 12.77 0.37 13.75
C VAL A 83 12.45 -0.07 15.18
N GLU A 84 12.71 0.77 16.17
CA GLU A 84 12.37 0.48 17.56
C GLU A 84 10.85 0.30 17.75
N ALA A 85 10.02 1.16 17.15
CA ALA A 85 8.57 1.01 17.18
C ALA A 85 8.10 -0.29 16.47
N ALA A 86 8.76 -0.67 15.38
CA ALA A 86 8.45 -1.90 14.63
C ALA A 86 8.87 -3.18 15.38
N THR A 87 9.87 -3.10 16.25
CA THR A 87 10.42 -4.24 16.99
C THR A 87 10.04 -4.21 18.47
N TYR A 88 9.12 -3.34 18.87
CA TYR A 88 8.74 -3.14 20.27
C TYR A 88 8.36 -4.47 20.95
N GLU A 89 8.88 -4.71 22.17
CA GLU A 89 9.02 -6.03 22.76
C GLU A 89 7.72 -6.85 22.73
N ASP A 90 6.68 -6.41 23.31
CA ASP A 90 5.43 -7.17 23.46
C ASP A 90 4.44 -7.05 22.28
N VAL A 91 4.87 -6.52 21.13
CA VAL A 91 4.00 -6.37 19.95
C VAL A 91 3.82 -7.70 19.22
N ASP A 92 2.59 -8.07 18.93
CA ASP A 92 2.25 -9.26 18.14
C ASP A 92 2.25 -8.97 16.64
N THR A 93 1.74 -7.78 16.26
CA THR A 93 1.53 -7.40 14.87
C THR A 93 1.91 -5.93 14.65
N VAL A 94 2.63 -5.67 13.57
CA VAL A 94 3.00 -4.33 13.12
C VAL A 94 2.13 -3.94 11.92
N VAL A 95 1.39 -2.85 12.04
CA VAL A 95 0.65 -2.25 10.92
C VAL A 95 1.60 -1.30 10.19
N THR A 96 1.96 -1.63 8.95
CA THR A 96 2.87 -0.81 8.14
C THR A 96 2.07 0.10 7.23
N SER A 97 1.80 1.33 7.68
CA SER A 97 0.98 2.32 6.96
C SER A 97 1.73 3.60 6.59
N VAL A 98 3.06 3.55 6.58
CA VAL A 98 3.91 4.60 6.01
C VAL A 98 3.89 4.52 4.48
N VAL A 99 4.20 5.62 3.81
CA VAL A 99 4.19 5.72 2.33
C VAL A 99 5.60 5.57 1.79
N GLY A 100 5.75 4.84 0.68
CA GLY A 100 7.01 4.68 -0.05
C GLY A 100 8.01 3.75 0.65
N ASN A 101 9.26 3.75 0.19
CA ASN A 101 10.30 2.84 0.65
C ASN A 101 10.77 3.05 2.11
N VAL A 102 10.30 4.10 2.80
CA VAL A 102 10.57 4.32 4.24
C VAL A 102 10.11 3.14 5.10
N GLY A 103 9.07 2.41 4.65
CA GLY A 103 8.54 1.24 5.36
C GLY A 103 9.40 -0.01 5.25
N LEU A 104 10.33 -0.08 4.29
CA LEU A 104 11.05 -1.31 3.97
C LEU A 104 11.96 -1.76 5.12
N GLN A 105 12.83 -0.91 5.61
CA GLN A 105 13.76 -1.24 6.70
C GLN A 105 13.06 -1.60 8.02
N PRO A 106 12.04 -0.85 8.51
CA PRO A 106 11.29 -1.25 9.69
C PRO A 106 10.52 -2.56 9.51
N THR A 107 10.02 -2.87 8.28
CA THR A 107 9.34 -4.13 8.00
C THR A 107 10.30 -5.32 8.11
N PHE A 108 11.52 -5.23 7.54
CA PHE A 108 12.53 -6.27 7.73
C PHE A 108 12.92 -6.46 9.20
N ALA A 109 13.06 -5.37 9.95
CA ALA A 109 13.35 -5.43 11.38
C ALA A 109 12.22 -6.11 12.17
N ALA A 110 10.96 -5.79 11.87
CA ALA A 110 9.80 -6.42 12.49
C ALA A 110 9.74 -7.94 12.20
N ILE A 111 9.96 -8.34 10.94
CA ILE A 111 10.02 -9.76 10.54
C ILE A 111 11.13 -10.49 11.31
N ARG A 112 12.35 -9.90 11.37
CA ARG A 112 13.48 -10.46 12.13
C ARG A 112 13.15 -10.62 13.60
N ALA A 113 12.35 -9.72 14.18
CA ALA A 113 11.88 -9.79 15.57
C ALA A 113 10.65 -10.72 15.75
N GLY A 114 10.25 -11.49 14.74
CA GLY A 114 9.14 -12.44 14.80
C GLY A 114 7.76 -11.79 14.86
N LYS A 115 7.61 -10.53 14.45
CA LYS A 115 6.34 -9.80 14.47
C LYS A 115 5.56 -10.03 13.17
N ASN A 116 4.26 -10.37 13.27
CA ASN A 116 3.39 -10.42 12.10
C ASN A 116 3.21 -9.02 11.50
N ILE A 117 2.95 -8.97 10.20
CA ILE A 117 2.80 -7.71 9.47
C ILE A 117 1.37 -7.59 8.97
N ALA A 118 0.67 -6.52 9.33
CA ALA A 118 -0.53 -6.05 8.66
C ALA A 118 -0.08 -5.01 7.62
N LEU A 119 0.07 -5.45 6.37
CA LEU A 119 0.75 -4.72 5.31
C LEU A 119 -0.21 -3.79 4.57
N ALA A 120 -0.03 -2.48 4.76
CA ALA A 120 -0.68 -1.44 3.96
C ALA A 120 0.30 -0.69 3.05
N ASN A 121 1.61 -0.76 3.34
CA ASN A 121 2.66 -0.17 2.52
C ASN A 121 3.02 -1.11 1.36
N LYS A 122 2.30 -0.99 0.25
CA LYS A 122 2.48 -1.85 -0.93
C LYS A 122 3.87 -1.74 -1.55
N GLU A 123 4.52 -0.57 -1.43
CA GLU A 123 5.84 -0.33 -1.99
C GLU A 123 6.90 -1.28 -1.40
N THR A 124 6.67 -1.80 -0.22
CA THR A 124 7.52 -2.83 0.40
C THR A 124 7.59 -4.11 -0.45
N LEU A 125 6.45 -4.62 -0.95
CA LEU A 125 6.42 -5.79 -1.81
C LEU A 125 6.71 -5.45 -3.27
N VAL A 126 6.37 -4.26 -3.73
CA VAL A 126 6.72 -3.79 -5.07
C VAL A 126 8.24 -3.78 -5.24
N SER A 127 8.96 -3.17 -4.31
CA SER A 127 10.42 -3.02 -4.41
C SER A 127 11.19 -4.27 -4.03
N ALA A 128 10.74 -5.01 -3.01
CA ALA A 128 11.51 -6.11 -2.40
C ALA A 128 10.68 -7.39 -2.17
N GLY A 129 9.62 -7.62 -2.96
CA GLY A 129 8.64 -8.67 -2.68
C GLY A 129 9.25 -10.05 -2.47
N GLN A 130 10.13 -10.51 -3.37
CA GLN A 130 10.83 -11.79 -3.21
C GLN A 130 11.58 -11.87 -1.87
N LEU A 131 12.42 -10.86 -1.58
CA LEU A 131 13.23 -10.86 -0.35
C LEU A 131 12.35 -10.81 0.91
N VAL A 132 11.28 -10.01 0.90
CA VAL A 132 10.36 -9.88 2.03
C VAL A 132 9.62 -11.18 2.29
N MET A 133 9.07 -11.83 1.25
CA MET A 133 8.32 -13.08 1.40
C MET A 133 9.21 -14.24 1.83
N ASP A 134 10.42 -14.37 1.25
CA ASP A 134 11.39 -15.38 1.65
C ASP A 134 11.83 -15.17 3.11
N PHE A 135 12.08 -13.92 3.50
CA PHE A 135 12.48 -13.57 4.86
C PHE A 135 11.35 -13.82 5.87
N ALA A 136 10.10 -13.48 5.52
CA ALA A 136 8.94 -13.77 6.36
C ALA A 136 8.75 -15.29 6.55
N LYS A 137 8.91 -16.08 5.49
CA LYS A 137 8.86 -17.55 5.57
C LYS A 137 9.97 -18.12 6.45
N GLN A 138 11.20 -17.62 6.31
CA GLN A 138 12.35 -18.03 7.13
C GLN A 138 12.13 -17.75 8.63
N HIS A 139 11.50 -16.64 8.98
CA HIS A 139 11.22 -16.24 10.34
C HIS A 139 9.84 -16.69 10.86
N HIS A 140 9.08 -17.49 10.10
CA HIS A 140 7.72 -17.95 10.43
C HIS A 140 6.74 -16.82 10.73
N VAL A 141 6.93 -15.66 10.08
CA VAL A 141 6.10 -14.47 10.20
C VAL A 141 5.00 -14.48 9.13
N ARG A 142 3.79 -14.08 9.50
CA ARG A 142 2.67 -13.93 8.56
C ARG A 142 2.54 -12.49 8.11
N ILE A 143 2.28 -12.32 6.80
CA ILE A 143 1.94 -11.03 6.21
C ILE A 143 0.45 -11.06 5.88
N TYR A 144 -0.32 -10.17 6.53
CA TYR A 144 -1.74 -10.00 6.31
C TYR A 144 -1.97 -8.77 5.43
N PRO A 145 -2.62 -8.88 4.26
CA PRO A 145 -2.88 -7.74 3.41
C PRO A 145 -3.92 -6.80 4.02
N VAL A 146 -3.63 -5.51 3.98
CA VAL A 146 -4.54 -4.43 4.37
C VAL A 146 -5.11 -3.74 3.14
N ASP A 147 -4.39 -3.73 2.00
CA ASP A 147 -4.94 -3.22 0.74
C ASP A 147 -6.23 -3.97 0.40
N SER A 148 -7.28 -3.23 -0.03
CA SER A 148 -8.64 -3.78 -0.16
C SER A 148 -8.72 -4.95 -1.13
N GLU A 149 -8.05 -4.85 -2.26
CA GLU A 149 -8.02 -5.88 -3.29
C GLU A 149 -7.29 -7.15 -2.82
N HIS A 150 -6.13 -6.97 -2.19
CA HIS A 150 -5.35 -8.10 -1.66
C HIS A 150 -6.03 -8.75 -0.46
N SER A 151 -6.68 -7.96 0.40
CA SER A 151 -7.53 -8.49 1.46
C SER A 151 -8.70 -9.31 0.89
N ALA A 152 -9.31 -8.86 -0.21
CA ALA A 152 -10.38 -9.58 -0.89
C ALA A 152 -9.90 -10.92 -1.46
N ILE A 153 -8.75 -10.94 -2.12
CA ILE A 153 -8.12 -12.17 -2.63
C ILE A 153 -7.81 -13.11 -1.46
N PHE A 154 -7.14 -12.59 -0.41
CA PHE A 154 -6.84 -13.36 0.80
C PHE A 154 -8.09 -13.97 1.43
N GLN A 155 -9.20 -13.24 1.49
CA GLN A 155 -10.49 -13.73 1.99
C GLN A 155 -11.11 -14.78 1.08
N SER A 156 -10.98 -14.63 -0.24
CA SER A 156 -11.49 -15.58 -1.24
C SER A 156 -10.74 -16.92 -1.24
N LEU A 157 -9.50 -16.92 -0.74
CA LEU A 157 -8.68 -18.13 -0.58
C LEU A 157 -9.03 -18.93 0.70
N GLN A 158 -9.79 -18.35 1.64
CA GLN A 158 -10.11 -19.04 2.90
C GLN A 158 -11.01 -20.25 2.63
N GLY A 159 -10.65 -21.39 3.22
CA GLY A 159 -11.36 -22.65 3.01
C GLY A 159 -11.01 -23.39 1.72
N ASN A 160 -10.16 -22.81 0.87
CA ASN A 160 -9.74 -23.39 -0.40
C ASN A 160 -8.25 -23.81 -0.41
N ALA A 161 -7.70 -24.12 0.74
CA ALA A 161 -6.31 -24.55 0.86
C ALA A 161 -6.04 -25.80 0.02
N GLY A 162 -5.03 -25.74 -0.85
CA GLY A 162 -4.66 -26.82 -1.77
C GLY A 162 -5.38 -26.80 -3.12
N ASN A 163 -6.40 -25.97 -3.33
CA ASN A 163 -6.99 -25.74 -4.64
C ASN A 163 -6.11 -24.78 -5.46
N ARG A 164 -5.92 -25.15 -6.74
CA ARG A 164 -5.10 -24.32 -7.63
C ARG A 164 -5.85 -23.11 -8.13
N ILE A 165 -5.17 -21.96 -8.10
CA ILE A 165 -5.65 -20.73 -8.67
C ILE A 165 -5.45 -20.79 -10.19
N SER A 166 -6.53 -20.64 -10.95
CA SER A 166 -6.48 -20.43 -12.40
C SER A 166 -6.03 -19.02 -12.71
N ARG A 167 -6.72 -18.03 -12.12
CA ARG A 167 -6.33 -16.62 -12.20
C ARG A 167 -6.88 -15.80 -11.04
N ILE A 168 -6.24 -14.67 -10.79
CA ILE A 168 -6.71 -13.60 -9.92
C ILE A 168 -7.36 -12.53 -10.78
N LEU A 169 -8.59 -12.15 -10.44
CA LEU A 169 -9.32 -11.05 -11.05
C LEU A 169 -9.16 -9.82 -10.15
N LEU A 170 -8.18 -8.98 -10.48
CA LEU A 170 -7.81 -7.81 -9.70
C LEU A 170 -8.64 -6.61 -10.16
N THR A 171 -9.60 -6.15 -9.35
CA THR A 171 -10.48 -5.05 -9.74
C THR A 171 -9.84 -3.68 -9.54
N ALA A 172 -10.24 -2.72 -10.34
CA ALA A 172 -9.81 -1.32 -10.29
C ALA A 172 -11.02 -0.39 -10.42
N SER A 173 -11.04 0.74 -9.73
CA SER A 173 -12.08 1.77 -9.96
C SER A 173 -12.02 2.38 -11.36
N GLY A 174 -10.86 2.34 -12.00
CA GLY A 174 -10.56 3.00 -13.26
C GLY A 174 -10.11 4.46 -13.11
N GLY A 175 -10.17 5.01 -11.90
CA GLY A 175 -9.75 6.38 -11.60
C GLY A 175 -10.68 7.46 -12.19
N PRO A 176 -10.32 8.75 -12.03
CA PRO A 176 -11.16 9.89 -12.47
C PRO A 176 -11.22 10.04 -14.00
N PHE A 177 -10.31 9.42 -14.73
CA PHE A 177 -10.20 9.57 -16.18
C PHE A 177 -10.69 8.35 -16.97
N ARG A 178 -11.39 7.41 -16.30
CA ARG A 178 -11.98 6.25 -16.96
C ARG A 178 -12.83 6.67 -18.18
N GLY A 179 -12.61 6.02 -19.33
CA GLY A 179 -13.32 6.28 -20.57
C GLY A 179 -12.77 7.45 -21.39
N LYS A 180 -11.85 8.25 -20.88
CA LYS A 180 -11.17 9.30 -21.65
C LYS A 180 -10.12 8.71 -22.57
N LYS A 181 -9.92 9.38 -23.71
CA LYS A 181 -8.84 9.09 -24.66
C LYS A 181 -7.62 9.95 -24.38
N ARG A 182 -6.48 9.55 -24.92
CA ARG A 182 -5.18 10.20 -24.70
C ARG A 182 -5.21 11.71 -24.99
N GLU A 183 -5.89 12.10 -26.08
CA GLU A 183 -6.01 13.49 -26.53
C GLU A 183 -6.76 14.36 -25.51
N GLU A 184 -7.73 13.78 -24.79
CA GLU A 184 -8.51 14.45 -23.75
C GLU A 184 -7.71 14.66 -22.46
N LEU A 185 -6.55 14.01 -22.33
CA LEU A 185 -5.69 14.07 -21.14
C LEU A 185 -4.52 15.06 -21.28
N GLU A 186 -4.35 15.71 -22.43
CA GLU A 186 -3.23 16.63 -22.69
C GLU A 186 -3.20 17.83 -21.72
N HIS A 187 -4.37 18.31 -21.33
CA HIS A 187 -4.53 19.53 -20.53
C HIS A 187 -5.09 19.30 -19.12
N VAL A 188 -5.19 18.04 -18.69
CA VAL A 188 -5.72 17.75 -17.33
C VAL A 188 -4.74 18.24 -16.27
N THR A 189 -5.30 18.80 -15.22
CA THR A 189 -4.56 19.37 -14.10
C THR A 189 -4.41 18.39 -12.95
N ALA A 190 -3.56 18.73 -11.98
CA ALA A 190 -3.47 17.97 -10.73
C ALA A 190 -4.80 17.95 -9.96
N ALA A 191 -5.60 19.03 -10.04
CA ALA A 191 -6.91 19.10 -9.40
C ALA A 191 -7.88 18.09 -10.01
N ASP A 192 -7.90 17.96 -11.35
CA ASP A 192 -8.74 16.99 -12.06
C ASP A 192 -8.34 15.55 -11.69
N ALA A 193 -7.03 15.27 -11.64
CA ALA A 193 -6.50 13.96 -11.29
C ALA A 193 -6.73 13.58 -9.82
N LEU A 194 -6.89 14.56 -8.92
CA LEU A 194 -7.19 14.34 -7.51
C LEU A 194 -8.69 14.13 -7.22
N ALA A 195 -9.58 14.36 -8.19
CA ALA A 195 -11.03 14.21 -8.05
C ALA A 195 -11.47 12.74 -8.22
N HIS A 196 -11.04 11.85 -7.32
CA HIS A 196 -11.41 10.43 -7.38
C HIS A 196 -12.90 10.22 -7.06
N PRO A 197 -13.65 9.42 -7.86
CA PRO A 197 -15.12 9.32 -7.72
C PRO A 197 -15.60 8.61 -6.46
N ASN A 198 -14.87 7.61 -5.95
CA ASN A 198 -15.34 6.70 -4.90
C ASN A 198 -14.50 6.74 -3.62
N TRP A 199 -13.21 7.07 -3.71
CA TRP A 199 -12.27 6.95 -2.61
C TRP A 199 -11.69 8.29 -2.19
N HIS A 200 -11.63 8.53 -0.88
CA HIS A 200 -10.87 9.66 -0.30
C HIS A 200 -9.50 9.16 0.17
N MET A 201 -8.49 9.43 -0.63
CA MET A 201 -7.14 8.90 -0.44
C MET A 201 -6.09 10.00 -0.35
N GLY A 202 -4.86 9.63 0.01
CA GLY A 202 -3.72 10.52 -0.07
C GLY A 202 -3.41 10.95 -1.51
N LYS A 203 -2.76 12.11 -1.69
CA LYS A 203 -2.49 12.69 -3.02
C LYS A 203 -1.73 11.73 -3.94
N LYS A 204 -0.67 11.07 -3.46
CA LYS A 204 0.16 10.16 -4.27
C LYS A 204 -0.67 9.01 -4.84
N ILE A 205 -1.38 8.27 -4.01
CA ILE A 205 -2.17 7.10 -4.45
C ILE A 205 -3.36 7.52 -5.33
N THR A 206 -3.89 8.73 -5.17
CA THR A 206 -4.96 9.25 -6.05
C THR A 206 -4.43 9.49 -7.46
N ILE A 207 -3.21 10.05 -7.62
CA ILE A 207 -2.58 10.18 -8.93
C ILE A 207 -2.21 8.81 -9.51
N ASP A 208 -1.73 7.88 -8.68
CA ASP A 208 -1.48 6.50 -9.12
C ASP A 208 -2.77 5.81 -9.60
N SER A 209 -3.91 6.08 -8.98
CA SER A 209 -5.21 5.61 -9.45
C SER A 209 -5.59 6.24 -10.80
N ALA A 210 -5.38 7.55 -10.96
CA ALA A 210 -5.67 8.26 -12.21
C ALA A 210 -4.85 7.75 -13.39
N THR A 211 -3.60 7.32 -13.16
CA THR A 211 -2.69 6.76 -14.17
C THR A 211 -2.78 5.26 -14.35
N LEU A 212 -3.57 4.55 -13.55
CA LEU A 212 -3.58 3.10 -13.34
C LEU A 212 -2.24 2.52 -12.83
N MET A 213 -1.29 3.35 -12.40
CA MET A 213 -0.08 2.88 -11.74
C MET A 213 -0.40 2.16 -10.43
N ASN A 214 -1.37 2.65 -9.64
CA ASN A 214 -1.79 1.97 -8.41
C ASN A 214 -2.10 0.50 -8.68
N LYS A 215 -2.86 0.22 -9.74
CA LYS A 215 -3.20 -1.15 -10.13
C LYS A 215 -1.98 -1.93 -10.61
N GLY A 216 -1.03 -1.28 -11.27
CA GLY A 216 0.24 -1.88 -11.63
C GLY A 216 1.08 -2.31 -10.41
N LEU A 217 1.14 -1.45 -9.38
CA LEU A 217 1.81 -1.78 -8.11
C LEU A 217 1.10 -2.93 -7.39
N GLU A 218 -0.22 -2.97 -7.45
CA GLU A 218 -1.02 -4.04 -6.86
C GLU A 218 -0.88 -5.39 -7.59
N VAL A 219 -0.65 -5.40 -8.90
CA VAL A 219 -0.28 -6.62 -9.64
C VAL A 219 1.03 -7.20 -9.09
N MET A 220 2.03 -6.33 -8.82
CA MET A 220 3.30 -6.77 -8.22
C MET A 220 3.11 -7.33 -6.82
N GLU A 221 2.31 -6.65 -5.99
CA GLU A 221 1.99 -7.09 -4.65
C GLU A 221 1.27 -8.44 -4.64
N ALA A 222 0.25 -8.61 -5.52
CA ALA A 222 -0.50 -9.86 -5.64
C ALA A 222 0.39 -11.05 -6.03
N LYS A 223 1.31 -10.85 -6.97
CA LYS A 223 2.28 -11.89 -7.36
C LYS A 223 3.02 -12.44 -6.14
N TRP A 224 3.52 -11.56 -5.28
CA TRP A 224 4.32 -11.97 -4.13
C TRP A 224 3.47 -12.53 -2.97
N LEU A 225 2.34 -11.91 -2.66
CA LEU A 225 1.48 -12.36 -1.57
C LEU A 225 0.85 -13.72 -1.80
N PHE A 226 0.50 -14.03 -3.05
CA PHE A 226 -0.29 -15.22 -3.38
C PHE A 226 0.51 -16.27 -4.18
N ASP A 227 1.80 -16.01 -4.41
CA ASP A 227 2.72 -16.92 -5.11
C ASP A 227 2.16 -17.41 -6.47
N VAL A 228 1.71 -16.44 -7.27
CA VAL A 228 1.16 -16.66 -8.61
C VAL A 228 2.04 -16.04 -9.68
N ASP A 229 1.96 -16.56 -10.91
CA ASP A 229 2.63 -15.94 -12.04
C ASP A 229 1.92 -14.67 -12.49
N VAL A 230 2.67 -13.73 -13.06
CA VAL A 230 2.12 -12.45 -13.51
C VAL A 230 1.01 -12.63 -14.56
N ASP A 231 1.10 -13.66 -15.39
CA ASP A 231 0.11 -13.97 -16.42
C ASP A 231 -1.19 -14.57 -15.84
N GLN A 232 -1.20 -14.96 -14.55
CA GLN A 232 -2.40 -15.37 -13.82
C GLN A 232 -3.13 -14.17 -13.17
N ILE A 233 -2.64 -12.94 -13.30
CA ILE A 233 -3.25 -11.76 -12.70
C ILE A 233 -3.89 -10.91 -13.81
N GLU A 234 -5.22 -10.93 -13.88
CA GLU A 234 -6.02 -10.14 -14.82
C GLU A 234 -6.59 -8.92 -14.13
N VAL A 235 -6.33 -7.72 -14.68
CA VAL A 235 -6.91 -6.48 -14.19
C VAL A 235 -8.26 -6.25 -14.86
N LEU A 236 -9.28 -5.97 -14.06
CA LEU A 236 -10.63 -5.61 -14.49
C LEU A 236 -11.03 -4.24 -13.92
N VAL A 237 -11.49 -3.34 -14.75
CA VAL A 237 -12.06 -2.06 -14.30
C VAL A 237 -13.49 -2.30 -13.83
N HIS A 238 -13.75 -2.02 -12.55
CA HIS A 238 -15.04 -2.14 -11.87
C HIS A 238 -15.38 -0.81 -11.18
N PRO A 239 -16.05 0.11 -11.89
CA PRO A 239 -16.23 1.50 -11.43
C PRO A 239 -16.97 1.64 -10.11
N GLN A 240 -17.87 0.71 -9.79
CA GLN A 240 -18.66 0.76 -8.57
C GLN A 240 -17.84 0.45 -7.31
N SER A 241 -16.67 -0.19 -7.46
CA SER A 241 -15.77 -0.59 -6.37
C SER A 241 -16.45 -1.40 -5.25
N ILE A 242 -17.43 -2.26 -5.62
CA ILE A 242 -18.17 -3.14 -4.70
C ILE A 242 -17.54 -4.52 -4.64
N VAL A 243 -17.16 -5.10 -5.78
CA VAL A 243 -16.32 -6.30 -5.85
C VAL A 243 -14.87 -5.84 -5.70
N HIS A 244 -14.26 -6.16 -4.56
CA HIS A 244 -12.89 -5.70 -4.26
C HIS A 244 -11.80 -6.56 -4.90
N SER A 245 -12.08 -7.75 -5.35
CA SER A 245 -11.33 -8.65 -6.25
C SER A 245 -11.89 -10.07 -6.10
N ALA A 246 -11.45 -10.98 -6.97
CA ALA A 246 -11.89 -12.35 -6.97
C ALA A 246 -10.76 -13.32 -7.35
N VAL A 247 -10.95 -14.60 -7.01
CA VAL A 247 -10.10 -15.72 -7.40
C VAL A 247 -10.92 -16.67 -8.24
N GLU A 248 -10.44 -17.02 -9.42
CA GLU A 248 -10.96 -18.10 -10.26
C GLU A 248 -10.09 -19.34 -10.05
N TYR A 249 -10.76 -20.45 -9.78
CA TYR A 249 -10.14 -21.76 -9.59
C TYR A 249 -10.15 -22.58 -10.88
N GLU A 250 -9.38 -23.69 -10.92
CA GLU A 250 -9.27 -24.55 -12.12
C GLU A 250 -10.61 -25.17 -12.57
N ASP A 251 -11.59 -25.30 -11.69
CA ASP A 251 -12.95 -25.78 -12.02
C ASP A 251 -13.83 -24.68 -12.62
N GLY A 252 -13.32 -23.47 -12.78
CA GLY A 252 -14.04 -22.29 -13.30
C GLY A 252 -14.88 -21.56 -12.26
N ALA A 253 -14.89 -21.99 -10.99
CA ALA A 253 -15.58 -21.28 -9.93
C ALA A 253 -14.86 -19.97 -9.60
N ILE A 254 -15.62 -18.88 -9.44
CA ILE A 254 -15.09 -17.57 -9.04
C ILE A 254 -15.60 -17.24 -7.64
N ILE A 255 -14.67 -16.97 -6.72
CA ILE A 255 -14.98 -16.52 -5.36
C ILE A 255 -14.52 -15.09 -5.20
N ALA A 256 -15.44 -14.21 -4.81
CA ALA A 256 -15.19 -12.78 -4.67
C ALA A 256 -15.56 -12.28 -3.27
N GLN A 257 -14.84 -11.29 -2.77
CA GLN A 257 -15.26 -10.54 -1.60
C GLN A 257 -15.89 -9.21 -2.05
N MET A 258 -17.03 -8.88 -1.45
CA MET A 258 -17.78 -7.67 -1.73
C MET A 258 -17.94 -6.84 -0.46
N GLY A 259 -17.95 -5.51 -0.62
CA GLY A 259 -18.12 -4.57 0.49
C GLY A 259 -18.33 -3.15 -0.02
N GLU A 260 -18.83 -2.25 0.82
CA GLU A 260 -18.71 -0.81 0.56
C GLU A 260 -17.21 -0.42 0.58
N PRO A 261 -16.78 0.62 -0.17
CA PRO A 261 -15.38 1.04 -0.24
C PRO A 261 -14.92 1.69 1.08
N ASP A 262 -14.55 0.86 2.05
CA ASP A 262 -14.16 1.25 3.39
C ASP A 262 -12.94 0.43 3.87
N MET A 263 -11.80 1.10 4.07
CA MET A 263 -10.56 0.45 4.48
C MET A 263 -10.60 -0.15 5.89
N ARG A 264 -11.56 0.24 6.73
CA ARG A 264 -11.69 -0.32 8.09
C ARG A 264 -12.06 -1.80 8.08
N ILE A 265 -12.73 -2.27 7.03
CA ILE A 265 -13.07 -3.71 6.88
C ILE A 265 -11.81 -4.56 6.67
N PRO A 266 -10.94 -4.32 5.68
CA PRO A 266 -9.70 -5.08 5.53
C PRO A 266 -8.71 -4.88 6.68
N ILE A 267 -8.62 -3.69 7.27
CA ILE A 267 -7.83 -3.44 8.47
C ILE A 267 -8.30 -4.33 9.62
N GLN A 268 -9.61 -4.32 9.90
CA GLN A 268 -10.17 -5.16 10.96
C GLN A 268 -9.86 -6.64 10.72
N TYR A 269 -10.06 -7.13 9.48
CA TYR A 269 -9.81 -8.53 9.18
C TYR A 269 -8.34 -8.91 9.32
N ALA A 270 -7.41 -8.06 8.89
CA ALA A 270 -5.97 -8.28 9.09
C ALA A 270 -5.59 -8.37 10.58
N LEU A 271 -6.22 -7.56 11.44
CA LEU A 271 -5.97 -7.54 12.87
C LEU A 271 -6.66 -8.67 13.65
N THR A 272 -7.77 -9.23 13.13
CA THR A 272 -8.57 -10.21 13.85
C THR A 272 -8.50 -11.62 13.28
N TYR A 273 -7.85 -11.79 12.12
CA TYR A 273 -7.75 -13.07 11.43
C TYR A 273 -7.41 -14.23 12.41
N PRO A 274 -8.07 -15.39 12.28
CA PRO A 274 -9.07 -15.77 11.27
C PRO A 274 -10.54 -15.41 11.62
N LYS A 275 -10.76 -14.69 12.73
CA LYS A 275 -12.10 -14.37 13.22
C LYS A 275 -12.68 -13.16 12.46
N ARG A 276 -14.00 -13.23 12.16
CA ARG A 276 -14.79 -12.07 11.71
C ARG A 276 -15.50 -11.46 12.91
N MET A 277 -15.10 -10.24 13.26
CA MET A 277 -15.68 -9.53 14.39
C MET A 277 -16.81 -8.61 13.93
N GLN A 278 -17.74 -8.33 14.84
CA GLN A 278 -18.80 -7.36 14.58
C GLN A 278 -18.19 -6.00 14.22
N SER A 279 -18.81 -5.33 13.26
CA SER A 279 -18.36 -4.02 12.76
C SER A 279 -19.53 -3.05 12.67
N PRO A 280 -19.37 -1.80 13.09
CA PRO A 280 -20.36 -0.74 12.92
C PRO A 280 -20.32 -0.08 11.54
N PHE A 281 -19.40 -0.51 10.67
CA PHE A 281 -19.15 0.13 9.37
C PHE A 281 -20.28 -0.16 8.37
N PRO A 282 -20.42 0.67 7.32
CA PRO A 282 -21.49 0.52 6.34
C PRO A 282 -21.54 -0.86 5.69
N ARG A 283 -22.75 -1.33 5.42
CA ARG A 283 -23.02 -2.61 4.73
C ARG A 283 -23.60 -2.33 3.36
N ILE A 284 -23.32 -3.20 2.41
CA ILE A 284 -23.92 -3.10 1.08
C ILE A 284 -25.44 -3.28 1.17
N ASP A 285 -26.16 -2.37 0.53
CA ASP A 285 -27.56 -2.53 0.22
C ASP A 285 -27.72 -2.87 -1.29
N PHE A 286 -27.96 -4.13 -1.59
CA PHE A 286 -28.12 -4.58 -2.96
C PHE A 286 -29.39 -4.05 -3.64
N SER A 287 -30.36 -3.51 -2.91
CA SER A 287 -31.53 -2.84 -3.51
C SER A 287 -31.12 -1.51 -4.16
N VAL A 288 -30.07 -0.87 -3.65
CA VAL A 288 -29.49 0.38 -4.18
C VAL A 288 -28.34 0.07 -5.16
N ARG A 289 -27.49 -0.90 -4.83
CA ARG A 289 -26.34 -1.34 -5.64
C ARG A 289 -26.71 -2.45 -6.63
N SER A 290 -27.71 -2.20 -7.49
CA SER A 290 -28.30 -3.23 -8.37
C SER A 290 -27.49 -3.59 -9.62
N HIS A 291 -26.47 -2.80 -9.97
CA HIS A 291 -25.67 -3.01 -11.19
C HIS A 291 -24.16 -3.07 -10.86
N LEU A 292 -23.53 -4.12 -11.35
CA LEU A 292 -22.08 -4.32 -11.30
C LEU A 292 -21.58 -4.46 -12.74
N THR A 293 -20.60 -3.65 -13.12
CA THR A 293 -20.03 -3.65 -14.47
C THR A 293 -18.54 -3.90 -14.42
N PHE A 294 -18.01 -4.58 -15.43
CA PHE A 294 -16.61 -4.91 -15.57
C PHE A 294 -16.15 -4.59 -16.99
N GLU A 295 -14.98 -3.95 -17.11
CA GLU A 295 -14.40 -3.51 -18.36
C GLU A 295 -12.91 -3.91 -18.40
N LYS A 296 -12.37 -4.10 -19.60
CA LYS A 296 -10.91 -4.23 -19.76
C LYS A 296 -10.23 -2.88 -19.57
N PRO A 297 -9.04 -2.81 -18.94
CA PRO A 297 -8.28 -1.57 -18.85
C PRO A 297 -7.79 -1.12 -20.24
N ASP A 298 -7.83 0.20 -20.50
CA ASP A 298 -7.23 0.80 -21.69
C ASP A 298 -5.71 0.98 -21.46
N LEU A 299 -4.93 0.02 -21.91
CA LEU A 299 -3.47 -0.01 -21.71
C LEU A 299 -2.72 1.01 -22.59
N ASP A 300 -3.32 1.46 -23.68
CA ASP A 300 -2.73 2.44 -24.60
C ASP A 300 -2.83 3.86 -24.02
N THR A 301 -3.99 4.20 -23.48
CA THR A 301 -4.21 5.49 -22.80
C THR A 301 -3.50 5.54 -21.45
N PHE A 302 -3.59 4.48 -20.65
CA PHE A 302 -3.05 4.41 -19.29
C PHE A 302 -1.80 3.53 -19.23
N ARG A 303 -0.72 3.98 -19.86
CA ARG A 303 0.53 3.22 -20.05
C ARG A 303 1.23 2.81 -18.74
N CYS A 304 0.96 3.46 -17.61
CA CYS A 304 1.59 3.11 -16.35
C CYS A 304 1.32 1.66 -15.93
N LEU A 305 0.12 1.12 -16.24
CA LEU A 305 -0.18 -0.28 -15.98
C LEU A 305 0.68 -1.22 -16.86
N SER A 306 0.85 -0.90 -18.14
CA SER A 306 1.73 -1.67 -19.04
C SER A 306 3.19 -1.63 -18.59
N LEU A 307 3.68 -0.47 -18.12
CA LEU A 307 5.04 -0.32 -17.59
C LEU A 307 5.25 -1.17 -16.33
N ALA A 308 4.24 -1.27 -15.47
CA ALA A 308 4.29 -2.12 -14.28
C ALA A 308 4.39 -3.61 -14.66
N TYR A 309 3.61 -4.10 -15.61
CA TYR A 309 3.75 -5.45 -16.14
C TYR A 309 5.14 -5.68 -16.76
N CYS A 310 5.65 -4.70 -17.51
CA CYS A 310 7.00 -4.77 -18.09
C CYS A 310 8.06 -4.88 -16.99
N ALA A 311 8.03 -4.03 -15.97
CA ALA A 311 8.97 -4.05 -14.86
C ALA A 311 8.94 -5.38 -14.11
N LEU A 312 7.74 -5.93 -13.87
CA LEU A 312 7.58 -7.21 -13.17
C LEU A 312 8.11 -8.39 -14.00
N LYS A 313 7.86 -8.39 -15.32
CA LYS A 313 8.41 -9.41 -16.25
C LYS A 313 9.93 -9.31 -16.40
N THR A 314 10.47 -8.10 -16.40
CA THR A 314 11.92 -7.86 -16.39
C THR A 314 12.54 -8.42 -15.11
N GLY A 315 11.89 -8.23 -13.98
CA GLY A 315 12.36 -8.74 -12.68
C GLY A 315 13.59 -8.02 -12.14
N GLY A 316 14.34 -8.71 -11.27
CA GLY A 316 15.52 -8.14 -10.63
C GLY A 316 15.19 -6.86 -9.86
N THR A 317 16.03 -5.84 -10.01
CA THR A 317 15.84 -4.52 -9.37
C THR A 317 14.88 -3.59 -10.13
N MET A 318 14.33 -3.98 -11.29
CA MET A 318 13.49 -3.12 -12.13
C MET A 318 12.20 -2.64 -11.44
N PRO A 319 11.48 -3.44 -10.63
CA PRO A 319 10.30 -2.96 -9.91
C PRO A 319 10.62 -1.82 -8.92
N ALA A 320 11.77 -1.87 -8.25
CA ALA A 320 12.22 -0.78 -7.36
C ALA A 320 12.51 0.51 -8.16
N VAL A 321 13.12 0.37 -9.35
CA VAL A 321 13.36 1.50 -10.28
C VAL A 321 12.05 2.12 -10.74
N LEU A 322 11.08 1.32 -11.16
CA LEU A 322 9.76 1.82 -11.56
C LEU A 322 9.11 2.59 -10.41
N ASN A 323 9.13 2.03 -9.19
CA ASN A 323 8.51 2.69 -8.04
C ASN A 323 9.20 4.01 -7.70
N GLY A 324 10.53 4.06 -7.66
CA GLY A 324 11.30 5.29 -7.40
C GLY A 324 11.03 6.37 -8.47
N ALA A 325 10.99 5.97 -9.74
CA ALA A 325 10.64 6.86 -10.87
C ALA A 325 9.22 7.39 -10.76
N ASN A 326 8.25 6.53 -10.43
CA ASN A 326 6.85 6.91 -10.25
C ASN A 326 6.66 7.92 -9.12
N GLU A 327 7.27 7.71 -7.97
CA GLU A 327 7.15 8.65 -6.85
C GLU A 327 7.66 10.05 -7.22
N ILE A 328 8.77 10.14 -7.96
CA ILE A 328 9.30 11.42 -8.47
C ILE A 328 8.39 12.02 -9.54
N ALA A 329 7.88 11.20 -10.49
CA ALA A 329 6.99 11.68 -11.53
C ALA A 329 5.70 12.26 -10.95
N VAL A 330 5.09 11.57 -9.98
CA VAL A 330 3.90 12.06 -9.27
C VAL A 330 4.19 13.34 -8.48
N ALA A 331 5.32 13.40 -7.78
CA ALA A 331 5.70 14.60 -7.02
C ALA A 331 5.91 15.82 -7.94
N ARG A 332 6.54 15.63 -9.10
CA ARG A 332 6.76 16.67 -10.12
C ARG A 332 5.45 17.10 -10.78
N PHE A 333 4.54 16.17 -11.09
CA PHE A 333 3.22 16.49 -11.60
C PHE A 333 2.40 17.33 -10.61
N LEU A 334 2.39 16.95 -9.33
CA LEU A 334 1.69 17.70 -8.28
C LEU A 334 2.24 19.12 -8.07
N LYS A 335 3.49 19.39 -8.47
CA LYS A 335 4.10 20.72 -8.48
C LYS A 335 3.89 21.50 -9.79
N GLY A 336 3.25 20.89 -10.79
CA GLY A 336 3.10 21.48 -12.12
C GLY A 336 4.36 21.48 -12.99
N GLU A 337 5.38 20.67 -12.65
CA GLU A 337 6.61 20.52 -13.41
C GLU A 337 6.48 19.55 -14.58
N LEU A 338 5.43 18.73 -14.58
CA LEU A 338 5.09 17.75 -15.62
C LEU A 338 3.61 17.85 -15.98
N THR A 339 3.27 17.52 -17.23
CA THR A 339 1.89 17.21 -17.62
C THR A 339 1.53 15.79 -17.23
N PHE A 340 0.25 15.45 -17.22
CA PHE A 340 -0.23 14.10 -16.88
C PHE A 340 0.38 13.02 -17.80
N LEU A 341 0.44 13.29 -19.10
CA LEU A 341 0.99 12.37 -20.10
C LEU A 341 2.52 12.23 -20.04
N GLN A 342 3.22 13.14 -19.35
CA GLN A 342 4.66 13.04 -19.12
C GLN A 342 4.99 12.10 -17.96
N ILE A 343 4.03 11.75 -17.08
CA ILE A 343 4.25 10.79 -15.98
C ILE A 343 4.74 9.44 -16.53
N PRO A 344 3.98 8.72 -17.38
CA PRO A 344 4.46 7.45 -17.92
C PRO A 344 5.74 7.59 -18.75
N SER A 345 5.91 8.69 -19.45
CA SER A 345 7.12 8.93 -20.27
C SER A 345 8.38 9.09 -19.42
N LEU A 346 8.28 9.72 -18.23
CA LEU A 346 9.40 9.85 -17.31
C LEU A 346 9.77 8.49 -16.71
N ILE A 347 8.77 7.70 -16.31
CA ILE A 347 8.97 6.37 -15.75
C ILE A 347 9.67 5.48 -16.79
N GLU A 348 9.16 5.43 -18.02
CA GLU A 348 9.72 4.64 -19.11
C GLU A 348 11.18 5.03 -19.40
N ARG A 349 11.49 6.33 -19.57
CA ARG A 349 12.87 6.80 -19.76
C ARG A 349 13.80 6.40 -18.62
N THR A 350 13.29 6.38 -17.38
CA THR A 350 14.09 5.96 -16.22
C THR A 350 14.35 4.45 -16.25
N MET A 351 13.34 3.66 -16.60
CA MET A 351 13.49 2.21 -16.74
C MET A 351 14.48 1.84 -17.86
N ASP A 352 14.38 2.49 -19.01
CA ASP A 352 15.23 2.24 -20.18
C ASP A 352 16.71 2.60 -19.93
N ALA A 353 16.95 3.61 -19.09
CA ALA A 353 18.32 4.05 -18.78
C ALA A 353 19.01 3.19 -17.70
N TYR A 354 18.27 2.27 -17.05
CA TYR A 354 18.78 1.49 -15.94
C TYR A 354 19.32 0.12 -16.35
N THR A 355 20.46 -0.28 -15.79
CA THR A 355 21.01 -1.63 -15.96
C THR A 355 20.56 -2.53 -14.82
N VAL A 356 19.73 -3.53 -15.09
CA VAL A 356 19.11 -4.39 -14.09
C VAL A 356 20.12 -5.31 -13.42
N LYS A 357 20.06 -5.40 -12.09
CA LYS A 357 20.74 -6.44 -11.30
C LYS A 357 19.74 -7.57 -11.03
N TYR A 358 20.00 -8.78 -11.53
CA TYR A 358 19.13 -9.96 -11.33
C TYR A 358 19.43 -10.72 -10.04
N LYS A 359 20.65 -10.65 -9.54
CA LYS A 359 21.03 -11.12 -8.21
C LYS A 359 21.27 -9.90 -7.35
N TYR A 360 20.50 -9.73 -6.31
CA TYR A 360 20.48 -8.48 -5.55
C TYR A 360 20.24 -8.74 -4.06
N THR A 361 20.76 -7.83 -3.26
CA THR A 361 20.51 -7.72 -1.82
C THR A 361 19.51 -6.59 -1.55
N LEU A 362 19.18 -6.37 -0.28
CA LEU A 362 18.38 -5.23 0.13
C LEU A 362 19.09 -3.90 -0.19
N GLU A 363 20.41 -3.86 0.01
CA GLU A 363 21.24 -2.69 -0.29
C GLU A 363 21.18 -2.35 -1.79
N ASP A 364 21.29 -3.34 -2.67
CA ASP A 364 21.16 -3.16 -4.13
C ASP A 364 19.79 -2.57 -4.52
N LEU A 365 18.72 -2.96 -3.84
CA LEU A 365 17.38 -2.41 -4.08
C LEU A 365 17.29 -0.94 -3.63
N LEU A 366 17.88 -0.60 -2.49
CA LEU A 366 17.93 0.79 -2.00
C LEU A 366 18.79 1.68 -2.92
N GLU A 367 19.89 1.16 -3.44
CA GLU A 367 20.72 1.84 -4.44
C GLU A 367 19.95 2.06 -5.75
N ALA A 368 19.21 1.05 -6.22
CA ALA A 368 18.39 1.13 -7.43
C ALA A 368 17.27 2.18 -7.30
N ASP A 369 16.58 2.21 -6.16
CA ASP A 369 15.56 3.24 -5.86
C ASP A 369 16.19 4.64 -5.80
N ALA A 370 17.32 4.80 -5.10
CA ALA A 370 18.03 6.08 -5.02
C ALA A 370 18.50 6.58 -6.39
N TRP A 371 19.05 5.67 -7.21
CA TRP A 371 19.46 5.98 -8.58
C TRP A 371 18.27 6.42 -9.43
N ALA A 372 17.15 5.67 -9.38
CA ALA A 372 15.95 5.98 -10.15
C ALA A 372 15.38 7.35 -9.78
N ARG A 373 15.35 7.69 -8.49
CA ARG A 373 14.92 9.01 -8.00
C ARG A 373 15.81 10.13 -8.53
N ALA A 374 17.14 9.96 -8.44
CA ALA A 374 18.10 10.95 -8.92
C ALA A 374 17.97 11.14 -10.44
N TYR A 375 17.89 10.06 -11.21
CA TYR A 375 17.71 10.11 -12.65
C TYR A 375 16.39 10.78 -13.04
N ALA A 376 15.25 10.33 -12.47
CA ALA A 376 13.93 10.91 -12.75
C ALA A 376 13.85 12.41 -12.39
N GLN A 377 14.57 12.85 -11.36
CA GLN A 377 14.66 14.28 -11.01
C GLN A 377 15.47 15.09 -12.03
N SER A 378 16.46 14.50 -12.69
CA SER A 378 17.32 15.16 -13.67
C SER A 378 16.71 15.30 -15.05
N VAL A 379 15.77 14.42 -15.45
CA VAL A 379 15.15 14.40 -16.78
C VAL A 379 14.38 15.69 -17.03
N ARG A 380 14.57 16.27 -18.23
CA ARG A 380 13.83 17.45 -18.74
C ARG A 380 12.96 17.04 -19.93
N PHE A 381 11.80 17.70 -20.06
CA PHE A 381 10.84 17.57 -21.18
C PHE A 381 10.73 18.89 -21.93
#